data_c7a66a3b27e9eab0ce6fa5c4c0781243
#
_entry.id   c7a66a3b27e9eab0ce6fa5c4c0781243
#
_cell.length_a   1.000
_cell.length_b   1.000
_cell.length_c   1.000
_cell.angle_alpha   90.00
_cell.angle_beta   90.00
_cell.angle_gamma   90.00
#
_symmetry.space_group_name_H-M   'P 1'
#
loop_
_entity.id
_entity.type
_entity.pdbx_description
1 polymer ?
#
loop_
_entity_poly.entity_id
_entity_poly.type
_entity_poly.pdbx_seq_one_letter_code
_entity_poly.pdbx_strand_id
1 'polypeptide(L)'
;MVKSLISGNMEENKILGEHSDLFQIIKDTMELKDIDIINYSPLTLAYIGDGIYEIVIRTIIVDQANRQVNKIHKAASNLVKAHTQAEMIFAIMDKLTEQELAIYKRGRNAKAVTRAKNASMSDYRTATGFEA
;
A
#
# COMPACT_ATOMS: atom_id res chain seq x y z
N MET A 1 -4.99 -3.20 -25.56
CA MET A 1 -4.19 -2.74 -24.41
C MET A 1 -3.71 -3.89 -23.53
N VAL A 2 -4.57 -4.67 -22.92
CA VAL A 2 -4.17 -5.82 -22.07
C VAL A 2 -3.44 -6.93 -22.83
N LYS A 3 -3.79 -7.22 -24.09
CA LYS A 3 -3.12 -8.24 -24.92
C LYS A 3 -1.70 -7.88 -25.37
N SER A 4 -1.36 -6.58 -25.50
CA SER A 4 0.00 -6.15 -25.81
C SER A 4 0.95 -6.21 -24.61
N LEU A 5 0.41 -6.18 -23.41
CA LEU A 5 1.17 -6.33 -22.15
C LEU A 5 1.60 -7.78 -21.87
N ILE A 6 0.91 -8.77 -22.48
CA ILE A 6 1.14 -10.21 -22.26
C ILE A 6 2.03 -10.83 -23.33
N SER A 7 2.20 -10.19 -24.50
CA SER A 7 2.99 -10.72 -25.63
C SER A 7 4.41 -10.16 -25.73
N GLY A 8 4.95 -9.59 -24.66
CA GLY A 8 6.34 -9.13 -24.59
C GLY A 8 7.32 -10.30 -24.83
N ASN A 9 8.26 -10.10 -25.74
CA ASN A 9 9.31 -11.05 -26.08
C ASN A 9 10.15 -11.45 -24.85
N MET A 10 10.73 -12.65 -24.86
CA MET A 10 11.62 -13.14 -23.78
C MET A 10 12.82 -12.22 -23.49
N GLU A 11 13.15 -11.27 -24.38
CA GLU A 11 14.16 -10.23 -24.14
C GLU A 11 13.65 -9.08 -23.27
N GLU A 12 12.34 -8.74 -23.31
CA GLU A 12 11.73 -7.76 -22.43
C GLU A 12 11.63 -8.27 -20.98
N ASN A 13 11.47 -9.57 -20.77
CA ASN A 13 11.54 -10.19 -19.44
C ASN A 13 12.94 -10.07 -18.78
N LYS A 14 13.98 -9.76 -19.55
CA LYS A 14 15.32 -9.50 -19.04
C LYS A 14 15.50 -8.05 -18.57
N ILE A 15 14.62 -7.14 -19.02
CA ILE A 15 14.55 -5.72 -18.62
C ILE A 15 13.75 -5.56 -17.33
N LEU A 16 12.81 -6.47 -17.04
CA LEU A 16 12.15 -6.63 -15.74
C LEU A 16 13.12 -7.34 -14.76
N GLY A 17 14.34 -6.80 -14.65
CA GLY A 17 15.36 -7.32 -13.76
C GLY A 17 14.86 -7.35 -12.30
N GLU A 18 15.46 -8.18 -11.50
CA GLU A 18 15.15 -8.60 -10.12
C GLU A 18 14.73 -7.52 -9.12
N HIS A 19 14.50 -6.26 -9.52
CA HIS A 19 14.25 -5.11 -8.65
C HIS A 19 13.21 -4.09 -9.16
N SER A 20 12.45 -4.36 -10.25
CA SER A 20 11.38 -3.45 -10.63
C SER A 20 10.14 -3.68 -9.78
N ASP A 21 9.86 -2.76 -8.89
CA ASP A 21 8.62 -2.80 -8.12
C ASP A 21 7.40 -2.47 -9.00
N LEU A 22 6.21 -2.87 -8.54
CA LEU A 22 4.95 -2.66 -9.26
C LEU A 22 4.72 -1.18 -9.59
N PHE A 23 5.12 -0.28 -8.70
CA PHE A 23 4.93 1.15 -8.86
C PHE A 23 5.80 1.70 -10.00
N GLN A 24 7.04 1.24 -10.11
CA GLN A 24 7.94 1.61 -11.21
C GLN A 24 7.42 1.08 -12.55
N ILE A 25 6.94 -0.16 -12.60
CA ILE A 25 6.34 -0.74 -13.81
C ILE A 25 5.15 0.10 -14.30
N ILE A 26 4.27 0.53 -13.39
CA ILE A 26 3.13 1.40 -13.73
C ILE A 26 3.62 2.74 -14.26
N LYS A 27 4.61 3.37 -13.60
CA LYS A 27 5.16 4.65 -14.03
C LYS A 27 5.75 4.58 -15.42
N ASP A 28 6.54 3.57 -15.70
CA ASP A 28 7.19 3.38 -17.00
C ASP A 28 6.15 3.09 -18.10
N THR A 29 5.17 2.22 -17.82
CA THR A 29 4.13 1.86 -18.78
C THR A 29 3.22 3.03 -19.14
N MET A 30 2.93 3.89 -18.17
CA MET A 30 2.03 5.04 -18.33
C MET A 30 2.77 6.34 -18.65
N GLU A 31 4.09 6.27 -18.86
CA GLU A 31 4.96 7.43 -19.15
C GLU A 31 4.83 8.54 -18.10
N LEU A 32 4.73 8.16 -16.80
CA LEU A 32 4.57 9.10 -15.71
C LEU A 32 5.92 9.73 -15.34
N LYS A 33 5.86 10.96 -14.84
CA LYS A 33 7.06 11.66 -14.36
C LYS A 33 7.64 10.97 -13.14
N ASP A 34 8.95 10.88 -13.11
CA ASP A 34 9.68 10.43 -11.93
C ASP A 34 9.80 11.60 -10.93
N ILE A 35 9.29 11.40 -9.73
CA ILE A 35 9.31 12.38 -8.64
C ILE A 35 9.93 11.70 -7.43
N ASP A 36 10.93 12.34 -6.82
CA ASP A 36 11.53 11.84 -5.59
C ASP A 36 10.44 11.71 -4.50
N ILE A 37 10.42 10.56 -3.85
CA ILE A 37 9.43 10.21 -2.83
C ILE A 37 9.35 11.24 -1.69
N ILE A 38 10.46 11.90 -1.38
CA ILE A 38 10.52 12.95 -0.35
C ILE A 38 9.65 14.16 -0.69
N ASN A 39 9.38 14.39 -1.97
CA ASN A 39 8.60 15.53 -2.46
C ASN A 39 7.09 15.26 -2.45
N TYR A 40 6.68 14.01 -2.22
CA TYR A 40 5.26 13.71 -2.05
C TYR A 40 4.75 14.13 -0.67
N SER A 41 3.51 14.62 -0.61
CA SER A 41 2.85 14.83 0.68
C SER A 41 2.64 13.49 1.38
N PRO A 42 2.71 13.43 2.70
CA PRO A 42 2.48 12.18 3.43
C PRO A 42 1.07 11.61 3.20
N LEU A 43 0.07 12.46 2.97
CA LEU A 43 -1.29 11.99 2.64
C LEU A 43 -1.38 11.42 1.22
N THR A 44 -0.59 11.92 0.28
CA THR A 44 -0.49 11.33 -1.06
C THR A 44 0.16 9.95 -1.01
N LEU A 45 1.21 9.78 -0.21
CA LEU A 45 1.82 8.48 0.02
C LEU A 45 0.84 7.51 0.69
N ALA A 46 0.12 7.95 1.71
CA ALA A 46 -0.90 7.13 2.37
C ALA A 46 -2.01 6.71 1.39
N TYR A 47 -2.43 7.57 0.49
CA TYR A 47 -3.43 7.25 -0.53
C TYR A 47 -3.01 6.09 -1.44
N ILE A 48 -1.77 6.09 -1.94
CA ILE A 48 -1.29 4.99 -2.76
C ILE A 48 -0.99 3.75 -1.92
N GLY A 49 -0.47 3.91 -0.70
CA GLY A 49 -0.17 2.83 0.23
C GLY A 49 -1.40 2.05 0.66
N ASP A 50 -2.54 2.72 0.89
CA ASP A 50 -3.83 2.08 1.14
C ASP A 50 -4.22 1.12 0.00
N GLY A 51 -4.09 1.56 -1.26
CA GLY A 51 -4.36 0.72 -2.43
C GLY A 51 -3.42 -0.48 -2.53
N ILE A 52 -2.14 -0.30 -2.25
CA ILE A 52 -1.14 -1.40 -2.23
C ILE A 52 -1.47 -2.38 -1.12
N TYR A 53 -1.76 -1.90 0.08
CA TYR A 53 -2.14 -2.72 1.22
C TYR A 53 -3.38 -3.56 0.93
N GLU A 54 -4.41 -2.95 0.33
CA GLU A 54 -5.61 -3.69 -0.10
C GLU A 54 -5.30 -4.81 -1.09
N ILE A 55 -4.43 -4.58 -2.06
CA ILE A 55 -4.02 -5.63 -3.01
C ILE A 55 -3.35 -6.80 -2.28
N VAL A 56 -2.43 -6.52 -1.36
CA VAL A 56 -1.75 -7.54 -0.57
C VAL A 56 -2.76 -8.35 0.25
N ILE A 57 -3.65 -7.69 0.97
CA ILE A 57 -4.65 -8.36 1.81
C ILE A 57 -5.61 -9.21 0.99
N ARG A 58 -6.10 -8.69 -0.13
CA ARG A 58 -7.00 -9.43 -1.02
C ARG A 58 -6.31 -10.66 -1.62
N THR A 59 -5.05 -10.53 -2.02
CA THR A 59 -4.25 -11.64 -2.55
C THR A 59 -4.10 -12.76 -1.50
N ILE A 60 -3.73 -12.41 -0.27
CA ILE A 60 -3.59 -13.38 0.82
C ILE A 60 -4.91 -14.11 1.11
N ILE A 61 -6.02 -13.37 1.16
CA ILE A 61 -7.33 -13.95 1.49
C ILE A 61 -7.81 -14.88 0.38
N VAL A 62 -7.62 -14.51 -0.88
CA VAL A 62 -8.01 -15.33 -2.03
C VAL A 62 -7.16 -16.59 -2.13
N ASP A 63 -5.86 -16.50 -1.87
CA ASP A 63 -4.95 -17.64 -1.87
C ASP A 63 -5.29 -18.67 -0.77
N GLN A 64 -5.66 -18.20 0.41
CA GLN A 64 -5.97 -19.06 1.55
C GLN A 64 -7.28 -19.85 1.42
N ALA A 65 -8.23 -19.39 0.64
CA ALA A 65 -9.50 -20.12 0.48
C ALA A 65 -10.37 -19.60 -0.67
N ASN A 66 -10.77 -20.50 -1.54
CA ASN A 66 -11.91 -20.30 -2.45
C ASN A 66 -13.23 -20.27 -1.65
N ARG A 67 -13.55 -19.13 -1.08
CA ARG A 67 -14.72 -18.93 -0.20
C ARG A 67 -15.80 -18.11 -0.91
N GLN A 68 -17.01 -18.17 -0.36
CA GLN A 68 -18.10 -17.28 -0.77
C GLN A 68 -17.65 -15.80 -0.65
N VAL A 69 -17.90 -14.99 -1.66
CA VAL A 69 -17.46 -13.59 -1.77
C VAL A 69 -17.80 -12.77 -0.51
N ASN A 70 -18.98 -12.97 0.10
CA ASN A 70 -19.37 -12.26 1.32
C ASN A 70 -18.47 -12.55 2.53
N LYS A 71 -17.95 -13.77 2.64
CA LYS A 71 -16.99 -14.14 3.71
C LYS A 71 -15.61 -13.53 3.45
N ILE A 72 -15.22 -13.47 2.19
CA ILE A 72 -13.97 -12.81 1.74
C ILE A 72 -14.03 -11.31 2.08
N HIS A 73 -15.13 -10.63 1.73
CA HIS A 73 -15.31 -9.21 2.04
C HIS A 73 -15.28 -8.92 3.54
N LYS A 74 -15.90 -9.76 4.36
CA LYS A 74 -15.87 -9.60 5.82
C LYS A 74 -14.47 -9.76 6.40
N ALA A 75 -13.71 -10.74 5.94
CA ALA A 75 -12.33 -10.96 6.37
C ALA A 75 -11.43 -9.79 5.95
N ALA A 76 -11.50 -9.36 4.69
CA ALA A 76 -10.76 -8.21 4.19
C ALA A 76 -11.09 -6.93 4.96
N SER A 77 -12.38 -6.66 5.18
CA SER A 77 -12.85 -5.47 5.92
C SER A 77 -12.29 -5.40 7.34
N ASN A 78 -12.06 -6.52 8.00
CA ASN A 78 -11.45 -6.51 9.34
C ASN A 78 -9.95 -6.18 9.30
N LEU A 79 -9.24 -6.63 8.27
CA LEU A 79 -7.79 -6.41 8.13
C LEU A 79 -7.44 -4.98 7.70
N VAL A 80 -8.34 -4.29 6.99
CA VAL A 80 -8.12 -2.90 6.54
C VAL A 80 -8.57 -1.84 7.55
N LYS A 81 -9.05 -2.23 8.73
CA LYS A 81 -9.44 -1.26 9.77
C LYS A 81 -8.21 -0.53 10.33
N ALA A 82 -8.38 0.75 10.65
CA ALA A 82 -7.33 1.58 11.22
C ALA A 82 -6.71 0.99 12.49
N HIS A 83 -7.52 0.38 13.36
CA HIS A 83 -7.04 -0.32 14.54
C HIS A 83 -6.10 -1.48 14.20
N THR A 84 -6.48 -2.33 13.25
CA THR A 84 -5.66 -3.47 12.82
C THR A 84 -4.36 -3.02 12.18
N GLN A 85 -4.40 -1.99 11.34
CA GLN A 85 -3.20 -1.38 10.75
C GLN A 85 -2.28 -0.78 11.82
N ALA A 86 -2.85 -0.15 12.85
CA ALA A 86 -2.10 0.38 13.98
C ALA A 86 -1.39 -0.74 14.76
N GLU A 87 -2.05 -1.86 15.01
CA GLU A 87 -1.43 -3.02 15.64
C GLU A 87 -0.29 -3.60 14.79
N MET A 88 -0.49 -3.68 13.47
CA MET A 88 0.53 -4.19 12.54
C MET A 88 1.80 -3.33 12.54
N ILE A 89 1.67 -2.01 12.43
CA ILE A 89 2.84 -1.13 12.42
C ILE A 89 3.60 -1.19 13.75
N PHE A 90 2.93 -1.28 14.87
CA PHE A 90 3.58 -1.44 16.17
C PHE A 90 4.35 -2.77 16.27
N ALA A 91 3.85 -3.83 15.66
CA ALA A 91 4.52 -5.13 15.65
C ALA A 91 5.81 -5.17 14.81
N ILE A 92 5.97 -4.24 13.86
CA ILE A 92 7.14 -4.18 12.97
C ILE A 92 7.98 -2.91 13.14
N MET A 93 7.65 -2.06 14.09
CA MET A 93 8.27 -0.74 14.27
C MET A 93 9.80 -0.81 14.41
N ASP A 94 10.30 -1.83 15.08
CA ASP A 94 11.74 -2.09 15.29
C ASP A 94 12.46 -2.62 14.02
N LYS A 95 11.71 -2.99 13.00
CA LYS A 95 12.22 -3.52 11.72
C LYS A 95 12.26 -2.46 10.62
N LEU A 96 11.66 -1.30 10.86
CA LEU A 96 11.65 -0.21 9.89
C LEU A 96 13.05 0.37 9.71
N THR A 97 13.42 0.67 8.47
CA THR A 97 14.58 1.48 8.16
C THR A 97 14.38 2.92 8.67
N GLU A 98 15.44 3.69 8.76
CA GLU A 98 15.37 5.10 9.13
C GLU A 98 14.48 5.91 8.17
N GLN A 99 14.54 5.60 6.88
CA GLN A 99 13.72 6.25 5.86
C GLN A 99 12.23 5.91 6.02
N GLU A 100 11.91 4.65 6.21
CA GLU A 100 10.52 4.20 6.45
C GLU A 100 9.96 4.81 7.74
N LEU A 101 10.75 4.83 8.81
CA LEU A 101 10.35 5.44 10.07
C LEU A 101 10.12 6.96 9.92
N ALA A 102 10.91 7.65 9.13
CA ALA A 102 10.72 9.08 8.85
C ALA A 102 9.41 9.33 8.07
N ILE A 103 9.12 8.53 7.07
CA ILE A 103 7.88 8.60 6.29
C ILE A 103 6.67 8.28 7.18
N TYR A 104 6.75 7.21 7.97
CA TYR A 104 5.71 6.86 8.95
C TYR A 104 5.37 8.04 9.88
N LYS A 105 6.39 8.68 10.46
CA LYS A 105 6.20 9.83 11.35
C LYS A 105 5.53 11.02 10.64
N ARG A 106 5.91 11.27 9.39
CA ARG A 106 5.30 12.33 8.57
C ARG A 106 3.82 12.03 8.31
N GLY A 107 3.47 10.79 7.95
CA GLY A 107 2.09 10.35 7.72
C GLY A 107 1.25 10.44 8.99
N ARG A 108 1.75 9.90 10.10
CA ARG A 108 1.07 9.95 11.41
C ARG A 108 0.80 11.38 11.88
N ASN A 109 1.69 12.31 11.60
CA ASN A 109 1.59 13.70 12.05
C ASN A 109 0.88 14.60 11.04
N ALA A 110 0.49 14.10 9.87
CA ALA A 110 -0.24 14.86 8.86
C ALA A 110 -1.62 15.29 9.38
N LYS A 111 -2.04 16.49 9.03
CA LYS A 111 -3.38 16.98 9.35
C LYS A 111 -4.37 16.42 8.32
N ALA A 112 -5.11 15.39 8.68
CA ALA A 112 -6.18 14.88 7.86
C ALA A 112 -7.45 15.73 8.01
N VAL A 113 -8.12 16.01 6.89
CA VAL A 113 -9.36 16.80 6.85
C VAL A 113 -10.57 15.96 7.30
N THR A 114 -10.52 14.65 7.11
CA THR A 114 -11.61 13.73 7.43
C THR A 114 -11.12 12.57 8.29
N ARG A 115 -12.00 12.07 9.16
CA ARG A 115 -11.74 10.92 10.04
C ARG A 115 -12.67 9.77 9.66
N ALA A 116 -12.16 8.53 9.67
CA ALA A 116 -12.98 7.34 9.55
C ALA A 116 -13.99 7.25 10.71
N LYS A 117 -15.25 6.93 10.39
CA LYS A 117 -16.42 7.07 11.26
C LYS A 117 -16.35 6.31 12.59
N ASN A 118 -15.52 5.27 12.70
CA ASN A 118 -15.45 4.37 13.86
C ASN A 118 -14.01 4.12 14.37
N ALA A 119 -13.06 4.99 14.03
CA ALA A 119 -11.68 4.87 14.50
C ALA A 119 -11.38 5.90 15.60
N SER A 120 -10.55 5.53 16.59
CA SER A 120 -9.94 6.51 17.46
C SER A 120 -9.03 7.44 16.64
N MET A 121 -8.83 8.68 17.11
CA MET A 121 -7.93 9.61 16.43
C MET A 121 -6.48 9.08 16.41
N SER A 122 -6.08 8.35 17.45
CA SER A 122 -4.78 7.71 17.55
C SER A 122 -4.61 6.62 16.50
N ASP A 123 -5.57 5.69 16.41
CA ASP A 123 -5.52 4.61 15.42
C ASP A 123 -5.57 5.14 14.00
N TYR A 124 -6.41 6.15 13.74
CA TYR A 124 -6.49 6.79 12.44
C TYR A 124 -5.14 7.38 11.99
N ARG A 125 -4.49 8.15 12.86
CA ARG A 125 -3.17 8.73 12.57
C ARG A 125 -2.09 7.68 12.39
N THR A 126 -2.11 6.65 13.23
CA THR A 126 -1.16 5.54 13.14
C THR A 126 -1.34 4.77 11.85
N ALA A 127 -2.58 4.49 11.44
CA ALA A 127 -2.90 3.85 10.16
C ALA A 127 -2.45 4.72 8.96
N THR A 128 -2.69 6.02 8.99
CA THR A 128 -2.21 6.94 7.94
C THR A 128 -0.68 6.92 7.83
N GLY A 129 0.02 6.83 8.95
CA GLY A 129 1.48 6.66 8.95
C GLY A 129 1.91 5.31 8.38
N PHE A 130 1.18 4.25 8.67
CA PHE A 130 1.43 2.91 8.14
C PHE A 130 1.23 2.85 6.62
N GLU A 131 0.19 3.49 6.12
CA GLU A 131 -0.12 3.56 4.69
C GLU A 131 0.88 4.42 3.91
N ALA A 132 1.47 5.42 4.56
CA ALA A 132 2.43 6.31 3.92
C ALA A 132 3.78 5.64 3.64
#